data_267a9b5c458d83830de273090dfb4ddd
#
_entry.id   267a9b5c458d83830de273090dfb4ddd
#
_cell.length_a   1.000
_cell.length_b   1.000
_cell.length_c   1.000
_cell.angle_alpha   90.00
_cell.angle_beta   90.00
_cell.angle_gamma   90.00
#
_symmetry.space_group_name_H-M   'P 1'
#
loop_
_entity.id
_entity.type
_entity.pdbx_description
1 polymer ?
#
loop_
_entity_poly.entity_id
_entity_poly.type
_entity_poly.pdbx_seq_one_letter_code
_entity_poly.pdbx_strand_id
1 'polypeptide(L)'
;MTRARLWGYFAGTAAVAALVGFLFGWYQAYPAQHSRDRAMLRLRLSEARARTQEARVALMRANYGDGRSHVEEAIRLLDVFRSTNQRDLPPTEAAKVDQAQTLLKEALALAPTMPTTAGDTTSNAPRPEEQADAKATEAANLLGEVYRGTPEP
;
A
#
# COMPACT_ATOMS: atom_id res chain seq x y z
N MET A 1 -54.06 -38.26 -2.07
CA MET A 1 -53.29 -37.01 -2.05
C MET A 1 -53.38 -36.38 -3.42
N THR A 2 -53.86 -35.14 -3.51
CA THR A 2 -54.03 -34.44 -4.79
C THR A 2 -52.66 -34.02 -5.33
N ARG A 3 -52.42 -34.19 -6.65
CA ARG A 3 -51.15 -33.84 -7.33
C ARG A 3 -50.67 -32.42 -7.00
N ALA A 4 -51.58 -31.49 -6.80
CA ALA A 4 -51.28 -30.11 -6.39
C ALA A 4 -50.59 -30.00 -5.03
N ARG A 5 -50.90 -30.83 -4.04
CA ARG A 5 -50.22 -30.83 -2.72
C ARG A 5 -48.78 -31.35 -2.82
N LEU A 6 -48.54 -32.34 -3.70
CA LEU A 6 -47.19 -32.88 -3.94
C LEU A 6 -46.28 -31.85 -4.57
N TRP A 7 -46.77 -31.07 -5.56
CA TRP A 7 -46.02 -30.00 -6.18
C TRP A 7 -45.71 -28.85 -5.22
N GLY A 8 -46.61 -28.52 -4.30
CA GLY A 8 -46.37 -27.53 -3.25
C GLY A 8 -45.23 -27.92 -2.30
N TYR A 9 -45.15 -29.20 -1.92
CA TYR A 9 -44.06 -29.70 -1.08
C TYR A 9 -42.69 -29.66 -1.84
N PHE A 10 -42.65 -30.04 -3.11
CA PHE A 10 -41.44 -29.98 -3.92
C PHE A 10 -40.96 -28.52 -4.14
N ALA A 11 -41.87 -27.61 -4.42
CA ALA A 11 -41.53 -26.20 -4.57
C ALA A 11 -41.02 -25.58 -3.25
N GLY A 12 -41.65 -25.93 -2.11
CA GLY A 12 -41.22 -25.48 -0.79
C GLY A 12 -39.85 -26.00 -0.40
N THR A 13 -39.58 -27.30 -0.60
CA THR A 13 -38.27 -27.89 -0.29
C THR A 13 -37.16 -27.34 -1.22
N ALA A 14 -37.44 -27.13 -2.48
CA ALA A 14 -36.48 -26.49 -3.42
C ALA A 14 -36.15 -25.05 -3.03
N ALA A 15 -37.15 -24.26 -2.62
CA ALA A 15 -36.94 -22.89 -2.14
C ALA A 15 -36.11 -22.85 -0.86
N VAL A 16 -36.37 -23.73 0.10
CA VAL A 16 -35.57 -23.81 1.34
C VAL A 16 -34.15 -24.27 1.04
N ALA A 17 -33.95 -25.27 0.18
CA ALA A 17 -32.60 -25.72 -0.21
C ALA A 17 -31.82 -24.62 -0.94
N ALA A 18 -32.47 -23.84 -1.81
CA ALA A 18 -31.85 -22.71 -2.48
C ALA A 18 -31.43 -21.59 -1.49
N LEU A 19 -32.28 -21.28 -0.51
CA LEU A 19 -32.03 -20.31 0.55
C LEU A 19 -30.85 -20.73 1.43
N VAL A 20 -30.81 -21.98 1.85
CA VAL A 20 -29.73 -22.54 2.68
C VAL A 20 -28.43 -22.56 1.87
N GLY A 21 -28.48 -22.99 0.61
CA GLY A 21 -27.32 -22.96 -0.28
C GLY A 21 -26.77 -21.56 -0.52
N PHE A 22 -27.65 -20.57 -0.70
CA PHE A 22 -27.27 -19.17 -0.87
C PHE A 22 -26.63 -18.60 0.41
N LEU A 23 -27.23 -18.83 1.57
CA LEU A 23 -26.70 -18.40 2.87
C LEU A 23 -25.35 -19.05 3.17
N PHE A 24 -25.20 -20.32 2.87
CA PHE A 24 -23.95 -21.04 3.08
C PHE A 24 -22.85 -20.56 2.12
N GLY A 25 -23.19 -20.33 0.84
CA GLY A 25 -22.27 -19.75 -0.15
C GLY A 25 -21.84 -18.33 0.24
N TRP A 26 -22.76 -17.50 0.70
CA TRP A 26 -22.46 -16.15 1.20
C TRP A 26 -21.53 -16.19 2.41
N TYR A 27 -21.81 -17.07 3.38
CA TYR A 27 -21.00 -17.22 4.59
C TYR A 27 -19.56 -17.68 4.29
N GLN A 28 -19.36 -18.57 3.31
CA GLN A 28 -18.05 -19.01 2.90
C GLN A 28 -17.29 -17.96 2.05
N ALA A 29 -17.99 -17.15 1.26
CA ALA A 29 -17.38 -16.12 0.44
C ALA A 29 -16.85 -14.93 1.24
N TYR A 30 -17.47 -14.63 2.38
CA TYR A 30 -17.13 -13.46 3.22
C TYR A 30 -15.69 -13.48 3.75
N PRO A 31 -15.15 -14.55 4.37
CA PRO A 31 -13.78 -14.60 4.85
C PRO A 31 -12.75 -14.56 3.70
N ALA A 32 -13.08 -15.15 2.54
CA ALA A 32 -12.18 -15.14 1.38
C ALA A 32 -11.99 -13.73 0.78
N GLN A 33 -13.01 -12.88 0.82
CA GLN A 33 -12.90 -11.49 0.39
C GLN A 33 -12.00 -10.68 1.33
N HIS A 34 -12.17 -10.81 2.64
CA HIS A 34 -11.34 -10.11 3.61
C HIS A 34 -9.85 -10.52 3.57
N SER A 35 -9.56 -11.80 3.35
CA SER A 35 -8.16 -12.24 3.20
C SER A 35 -7.53 -11.68 1.92
N ARG A 36 -8.29 -11.64 0.83
CA ARG A 36 -7.86 -11.05 -0.43
C ARG A 36 -7.58 -9.54 -0.31
N ASP A 37 -8.46 -8.81 0.36
CA ASP A 37 -8.30 -7.36 0.56
C ASP A 37 -7.06 -7.06 1.41
N ARG A 38 -6.83 -7.83 2.47
CA ARG A 38 -5.60 -7.72 3.28
C ARG A 38 -4.34 -8.06 2.50
N ALA A 39 -4.37 -9.10 1.67
CA ALA A 39 -3.24 -9.46 0.82
C ALA A 39 -2.91 -8.35 -0.18
N MET A 40 -3.93 -7.75 -0.80
CA MET A 40 -3.76 -6.60 -1.70
C MET A 40 -3.21 -5.37 -1.00
N LEU A 41 -3.67 -5.08 0.21
CA LEU A 41 -3.16 -3.99 1.04
C LEU A 41 -1.67 -4.18 1.33
N ARG A 42 -1.27 -5.37 1.79
CA ARG A 42 0.15 -5.70 2.03
C ARG A 42 1.00 -5.62 0.76
N LEU A 43 0.48 -6.10 -0.37
CA LEU A 43 1.18 -6.04 -1.65
C LEU A 43 1.48 -4.58 -2.04
N ARG A 44 0.49 -3.70 -1.98
CA ARG A 44 0.67 -2.28 -2.31
C ARG A 44 1.65 -1.57 -1.38
N LEU A 45 1.60 -1.86 -0.07
CA LEU A 45 2.59 -1.31 0.88
C LEU A 45 4.00 -1.81 0.59
N SER A 46 4.15 -3.10 0.28
CA SER A 46 5.46 -3.68 -0.06
C SER A 46 6.02 -3.07 -1.34
N GLU A 47 5.17 -2.82 -2.34
CA GLU A 47 5.56 -2.19 -3.60
C GLU A 47 6.00 -0.73 -3.39
N ALA A 48 5.23 0.07 -2.65
CA ALA A 48 5.63 1.44 -2.31
C ALA A 48 6.96 1.48 -1.55
N ARG A 49 7.15 0.56 -0.60
CA ARG A 49 8.42 0.41 0.13
C ARG A 49 9.56 0.00 -0.79
N ALA A 50 9.35 -0.94 -1.70
CA ALA A 50 10.36 -1.37 -2.66
C ALA A 50 10.81 -0.19 -3.54
N ARG A 51 9.88 0.60 -4.09
CA ARG A 51 10.21 1.81 -4.87
C ARG A 51 10.99 2.84 -4.05
N THR A 52 10.63 3.02 -2.77
CA THR A 52 11.40 3.90 -1.87
C THR A 52 12.84 3.40 -1.67
N GLN A 53 13.06 2.09 -1.55
CA GLN A 53 14.41 1.54 -1.43
C GLN A 53 15.21 1.65 -2.75
N GLU A 54 14.57 1.44 -3.90
CA GLU A 54 15.18 1.66 -5.21
C GLU A 54 15.61 3.13 -5.39
N ALA A 55 14.76 4.08 -4.97
CA ALA A 55 15.10 5.50 -4.95
C ALA A 55 16.36 5.78 -4.13
N ARG A 56 16.46 5.22 -2.93
CA ARG A 56 17.64 5.38 -2.07
C ARG A 56 18.91 4.85 -2.73
N VAL A 57 18.83 3.64 -3.29
CA VAL A 57 19.98 3.06 -4.01
C VAL A 57 20.41 3.92 -5.19
N ALA A 58 19.45 4.47 -5.94
CA ALA A 58 19.74 5.35 -7.07
C ALA A 58 20.38 6.68 -6.60
N LEU A 59 19.86 7.30 -5.53
CA LEU A 59 20.44 8.53 -4.94
C LEU A 59 21.87 8.29 -4.45
N MET A 60 22.13 7.19 -3.74
CA MET A 60 23.48 6.83 -3.28
C MET A 60 24.45 6.58 -4.43
N ARG A 61 23.97 6.14 -5.60
CA ARG A 61 24.78 5.94 -6.80
C ARG A 61 24.90 7.20 -7.66
N ALA A 62 24.44 8.36 -7.17
CA ALA A 62 24.38 9.62 -7.91
C ALA A 62 23.57 9.52 -9.23
N ASN A 63 22.67 8.55 -9.32
CA ASN A 63 21.70 8.44 -10.41
C ASN A 63 20.41 9.19 -10.03
N TYR A 64 20.48 10.51 -10.07
CA TYR A 64 19.41 11.37 -9.57
C TYR A 64 18.13 11.29 -10.40
N GLY A 65 18.25 11.03 -11.71
CA GLY A 65 17.10 10.88 -12.60
C GLY A 65 16.23 9.68 -12.18
N ASP A 66 16.84 8.51 -12.04
CA ASP A 66 16.14 7.30 -11.58
C ASP A 66 15.68 7.46 -10.13
N GLY A 67 16.53 8.05 -9.26
CA GLY A 67 16.15 8.30 -7.87
C GLY A 67 14.86 9.10 -7.74
N ARG A 68 14.76 10.22 -8.49
CA ARG A 68 13.53 11.03 -8.54
C ARG A 68 12.33 10.25 -9.07
N SER A 69 12.52 9.52 -10.18
CA SER A 69 11.45 8.72 -10.78
C SER A 69 10.91 7.66 -9.81
N HIS A 70 11.78 6.97 -9.07
CA HIS A 70 11.36 6.01 -8.06
C HIS A 70 10.64 6.66 -6.87
N VAL A 71 11.07 7.86 -6.43
CA VAL A 71 10.35 8.61 -5.37
C VAL A 71 8.95 9.03 -5.86
N GLU A 72 8.84 9.55 -7.08
CA GLU A 72 7.55 9.94 -7.68
C GLU A 72 6.61 8.76 -7.78
N GLU A 73 7.12 7.59 -8.20
CA GLU A 73 6.34 6.37 -8.28
C GLU A 73 5.91 5.87 -6.89
N ALA A 74 6.77 5.95 -5.88
CA ALA A 74 6.40 5.61 -4.51
C ALA A 74 5.28 6.52 -3.98
N ILE A 75 5.36 7.83 -4.24
CA ILE A 75 4.30 8.79 -3.87
C ILE A 75 2.99 8.41 -4.57
N ARG A 76 3.04 8.13 -5.88
CA ARG A 76 1.86 7.73 -6.66
C ARG A 76 1.21 6.45 -6.10
N LEU A 77 2.01 5.45 -5.75
CA LEU A 77 1.53 4.21 -5.15
C LEU A 77 0.85 4.45 -3.80
N LEU A 78 1.40 5.36 -2.97
CA LEU A 78 0.79 5.74 -1.70
C LEU A 78 -0.51 6.53 -1.89
N ASP A 79 -0.62 7.39 -2.91
CA ASP A 79 -1.87 8.07 -3.25
C ASP A 79 -2.97 7.07 -3.65
N VAL A 80 -2.64 6.09 -4.50
CA VAL A 80 -3.57 5.00 -4.87
C VAL A 80 -3.93 4.16 -3.65
N PHE A 81 -2.95 3.80 -2.83
CA PHE A 81 -3.16 3.05 -1.60
C PHE A 81 -4.14 3.79 -0.67
N ARG A 82 -3.90 5.06 -0.42
CA ARG A 82 -4.73 5.90 0.43
C ARG A 82 -6.17 6.00 -0.09
N SER A 83 -6.35 6.29 -1.37
CA SER A 83 -7.70 6.43 -1.95
C SER A 83 -8.52 5.13 -1.89
N THR A 84 -7.85 3.97 -1.91
CA THR A 84 -8.52 2.66 -1.94
C THR A 84 -8.70 2.07 -0.55
N ASN A 85 -7.72 2.25 0.35
CA ASN A 85 -7.63 1.53 1.62
C ASN A 85 -7.74 2.42 2.88
N GLN A 86 -8.07 3.70 2.74
CA GLN A 86 -8.12 4.64 3.87
C GLN A 86 -9.07 4.20 4.99
N ARG A 87 -10.13 3.47 4.65
CA ARG A 87 -11.13 2.98 5.62
C ARG A 87 -10.71 1.70 6.35
N ASP A 88 -9.73 0.98 5.80
CA ASP A 88 -9.34 -0.35 6.29
C ASP A 88 -8.15 -0.28 7.25
N LEU A 89 -7.49 0.90 7.33
CA LEU A 89 -6.36 1.13 8.22
C LEU A 89 -6.79 1.73 9.56
N PRO A 90 -6.18 1.27 10.67
CA PRO A 90 -6.25 1.98 11.93
C PRO A 90 -5.76 3.43 11.77
N PRO A 91 -6.32 4.41 12.49
CA PRO A 91 -5.92 5.82 12.38
C PRO A 91 -4.42 6.06 12.59
N THR A 92 -3.80 5.29 13.49
CA THR A 92 -2.36 5.35 13.77
C THR A 92 -1.51 4.93 12.56
N GLU A 93 -1.92 3.89 11.86
CA GLU A 93 -1.22 3.40 10.67
C GLU A 93 -1.47 4.32 9.46
N ALA A 94 -2.68 4.87 9.33
CA ALA A 94 -2.99 5.88 8.31
C ALA A 94 -2.12 7.13 8.49
N ALA A 95 -1.93 7.62 9.73
CA ALA A 95 -1.05 8.74 10.02
C ALA A 95 0.41 8.48 9.63
N LYS A 96 0.93 7.26 9.85
CA LYS A 96 2.28 6.88 9.42
C LYS A 96 2.43 6.88 7.90
N VAL A 97 1.41 6.42 7.17
CA VAL A 97 1.40 6.48 5.69
C VAL A 97 1.43 7.93 5.21
N ASP A 98 0.64 8.81 5.82
CA ASP A 98 0.62 10.23 5.50
C ASP A 98 1.99 10.89 5.79
N GLN A 99 2.62 10.55 6.91
CA GLN A 99 3.95 11.02 7.26
C GLN A 99 5.00 10.50 6.26
N ALA A 100 4.97 9.22 5.91
CA ALA A 100 5.87 8.65 4.91
C ALA A 100 5.74 9.35 3.55
N GLN A 101 4.51 9.64 3.12
CA GLN A 101 4.27 10.39 1.89
C GLN A 101 4.82 11.81 1.95
N THR A 102 4.69 12.50 3.08
CA THR A 102 5.25 13.84 3.29
C THR A 102 6.77 13.80 3.18
N LEU A 103 7.41 12.84 3.84
CA LEU A 103 8.86 12.65 3.78
C LEU A 103 9.37 12.34 2.36
N LEU A 104 8.62 11.56 1.57
CA LEU A 104 8.95 11.31 0.17
C LEU A 104 8.83 12.58 -0.69
N LYS A 105 7.84 13.43 -0.45
CA LYS A 105 7.72 14.73 -1.13
C LYS A 105 8.87 15.67 -0.77
N GLU A 106 9.30 15.67 0.49
CA GLU A 106 10.49 16.40 0.93
C GLU A 106 11.76 15.85 0.28
N ALA A 107 11.91 14.52 0.23
CA ALA A 107 13.02 13.87 -0.46
C ALA A 107 13.07 14.23 -1.94
N LEU A 108 11.92 14.25 -2.61
CA LEU A 108 11.83 14.66 -4.03
C LEU A 108 12.23 16.12 -4.25
N ALA A 109 11.86 17.01 -3.33
CA ALA A 109 12.23 18.43 -3.40
C ALA A 109 13.73 18.66 -3.17
N LEU A 110 14.35 17.83 -2.33
CA LEU A 110 15.78 17.90 -2.02
C LEU A 110 16.66 17.18 -3.05
N ALA A 111 16.10 16.16 -3.74
CA ALA A 111 16.85 15.36 -4.70
C ALA A 111 17.33 16.21 -5.88
N PRO A 112 18.66 16.26 -6.17
CA PRO A 112 19.21 17.03 -7.28
C PRO A 112 18.63 16.57 -8.62
N THR A 113 18.56 17.49 -9.59
CA THR A 113 18.20 17.16 -10.98
C THR A 113 19.41 16.83 -11.82
N MET A 114 20.61 17.29 -11.40
CA MET A 114 21.88 17.05 -12.06
C MET A 114 22.96 16.75 -11.00
N PRO A 115 24.04 16.06 -11.39
CA PRO A 115 25.18 15.88 -10.50
C PRO A 115 25.71 17.24 -10.07
N THR A 116 25.77 17.49 -8.77
CA THR A 116 26.40 18.70 -8.24
C THR A 116 27.88 18.58 -8.51
N THR A 117 28.44 19.49 -9.30
CA THR A 117 29.88 19.57 -9.49
C THR A 117 30.54 19.81 -8.13
N ALA A 118 31.48 18.95 -7.78
CA ALA A 118 32.22 18.96 -6.51
C ALA A 118 33.05 20.23 -6.33
N GLY A 119 32.41 21.40 -6.16
CA GLY A 119 33.03 22.69 -6.03
C GLY A 119 32.98 23.34 -4.67
N ASP A 120 32.14 22.86 -3.78
CA ASP A 120 31.93 23.55 -2.49
C ASP A 120 32.05 22.56 -1.30
N THR A 121 33.26 22.03 -1.12
CA THR A 121 33.58 21.13 0.02
C THR A 121 33.86 21.90 1.33
N THR A 122 33.57 23.20 1.40
CA THR A 122 33.83 24.03 2.60
C THR A 122 32.66 24.10 3.59
N SER A 123 31.48 23.57 3.23
CA SER A 123 30.33 23.56 4.12
C SER A 123 30.18 22.21 4.82
N ASN A 124 30.18 22.21 6.15
CA ASN A 124 29.86 21.06 7.00
C ASN A 124 28.34 20.68 6.96
N ALA A 125 27.55 21.34 6.12
CA ALA A 125 26.13 21.04 5.97
C ALA A 125 25.95 19.75 5.13
N PRO A 126 25.02 18.85 5.52
CA PRO A 126 24.74 17.64 4.75
C PRO A 126 24.28 18.03 3.35
N ARG A 127 24.78 17.31 2.35
CA ARG A 127 24.47 17.56 0.93
C ARG A 127 22.98 17.31 0.65
N PRO A 128 22.40 17.98 -0.36
CA PRO A 128 20.99 17.76 -0.70
C PRO A 128 20.64 16.30 -0.96
N GLU A 129 21.51 15.54 -1.63
CA GLU A 129 21.33 14.11 -1.87
C GLU A 129 21.35 13.27 -0.59
N GLU A 130 22.20 13.62 0.38
CA GLU A 130 22.26 12.96 1.69
C GLU A 130 20.97 13.24 2.49
N GLN A 131 20.47 14.47 2.43
CA GLN A 131 19.20 14.84 3.05
C GLN A 131 18.01 14.13 2.39
N ALA A 132 18.01 14.04 1.04
CA ALA A 132 17.00 13.29 0.31
C ALA A 132 17.01 11.80 0.68
N ASP A 133 18.19 11.16 0.77
CA ASP A 133 18.30 9.76 1.20
C ASP A 133 17.85 9.58 2.65
N ALA A 134 18.19 10.50 3.56
CA ALA A 134 17.74 10.44 4.94
C ALA A 134 16.22 10.47 5.06
N LYS A 135 15.54 11.35 4.30
CA LYS A 135 14.07 11.44 4.24
C LYS A 135 13.45 10.19 3.64
N ALA A 136 14.01 9.67 2.56
CA ALA A 136 13.57 8.42 1.95
C ALA A 136 13.78 7.22 2.89
N THR A 137 14.84 7.22 3.69
CA THR A 137 15.11 6.20 4.72
C THR A 137 14.04 6.21 5.80
N GLU A 138 13.71 7.38 6.33
CA GLU A 138 12.66 7.53 7.35
C GLU A 138 11.29 7.08 6.80
N ALA A 139 10.95 7.49 5.58
CA ALA A 139 9.73 7.02 4.91
C ALA A 139 9.68 5.50 4.75
N ALA A 140 10.78 4.87 4.30
CA ALA A 140 10.87 3.42 4.16
C ALA A 140 10.70 2.67 5.50
N ASN A 141 11.20 3.25 6.60
CA ASN A 141 11.05 2.70 7.94
C ASN A 141 9.59 2.75 8.39
N LEU A 142 8.92 3.90 8.24
CA LEU A 142 7.49 4.05 8.54
C LEU A 142 6.63 3.07 7.75
N LEU A 143 6.85 2.94 6.44
CA LEU A 143 6.15 1.97 5.60
C LEU A 143 6.42 0.53 6.06
N GLY A 144 7.64 0.24 6.52
CA GLY A 144 7.99 -1.05 7.11
C GLY A 144 7.26 -1.34 8.42
N GLU A 145 7.03 -0.32 9.26
CA GLU A 145 6.22 -0.46 10.47
C GLU A 145 4.75 -0.73 10.15
N VAL A 146 4.16 0.06 9.24
CA VAL A 146 2.77 -0.14 8.79
C VAL A 146 2.60 -1.55 8.21
N TYR A 147 3.54 -2.01 7.38
CA TYR A 147 3.50 -3.36 6.81
C TYR A 147 3.49 -4.45 7.89
N ARG A 148 4.31 -4.31 8.93
CA ARG A 148 4.37 -5.26 10.06
C ARG A 148 3.14 -5.20 10.95
N GLY A 149 2.55 -4.00 11.12
CA GLY A 149 1.32 -3.80 11.88
C GLY A 149 0.06 -4.30 11.15
N THR A 150 0.13 -4.51 9.83
CA THR A 150 -1.01 -5.01 9.05
C THR A 150 -1.18 -6.52 9.27
N PRO A 151 -2.39 -7.00 9.68
CA PRO A 151 -2.64 -8.42 9.92
C PRO A 151 -2.33 -9.29 8.69
N GLU A 152 -1.90 -10.53 8.95
CA GLU A 152 -1.73 -11.52 7.88
C GLU A 152 -3.07 -11.89 7.23
N PRO A 153 -3.06 -12.22 5.92
CA PRO A 153 -4.28 -12.58 5.19
C PRO A 153 -4.93 -13.87 5.68
#